data_365497ae3392bdc881b395ac33aa1d63
#
_entry.id   365497ae3392bdc881b395ac33aa1d63
#
_cell.length_a   1.000
_cell.length_b   1.000
_cell.length_c   1.000
_cell.angle_alpha   90.00
_cell.angle_beta   90.00
_cell.angle_gamma   90.00
#
_symmetry.space_group_name_H-M   'P 1'
#
loop_
_entity.id
_entity.type
_entity.pdbx_description
1 polymer ?
#
loop_
_entity_poly.entity_id
_entity_poly.type
_entity_poly.pdbx_seq_one_letter_code
_entity_poly.pdbx_strand_id
1 'polypeptide(L)'
;MIIGWRESAIAGLSVCAALVLLLVPLELRGNPANAVPTKFVATEGTHFVLDGKPLYVAGVNNHYLTFGSPSEVLRVLDDAAAMKSNVVRTFLQPVIGSPQGDNPKTIWDWRQRAYSSALGVHGNYMVYWDTSRNAMGINEGPNGLQKLDFLVKEARNRDLKLIIALVDFWAWTGGAQQMRAWYGSEDKFTFFFQDPRTKEDYKTLVRTILLRRNTLTGVLYKDDPTIFAWDLINEGNAIPQELRLSWTREMSAFVKSIDSNHMVTSGHANVDTLVDIDIPTIDFATWHGYPLYYKWTVDDMDKRITQYCGIAARVGKPVILEEFGYARSNPDVADAYRQWITSIYRNPDCAGWVVWRLVSLQDDLRFPRDGLEQFDIHRDVGPLWPVLRDGAQQMLQKGEANEKK
;
A
#
# COMPACT_ATOMS: atom_id res chain seq x y z
N MET A 1 -55.97 6.36 -74.47
CA MET A 1 -55.20 6.65 -75.70
C MET A 1 -53.87 5.90 -75.53
N ILE A 2 -53.84 4.67 -76.07
CA ILE A 2 -52.98 4.25 -77.21
C ILE A 2 -51.58 3.92 -76.67
N ILE A 3 -51.27 2.66 -76.64
CA ILE A 3 -50.45 1.72 -77.43
C ILE A 3 -49.10 1.60 -76.81
N GLY A 4 -48.45 0.51 -76.56
CA GLY A 4 -48.56 -0.89 -76.95
C GLY A 4 -47.16 -1.47 -77.14
N TRP A 5 -47.12 -2.85 -77.08
CA TRP A 5 -46.08 -3.75 -77.55
C TRP A 5 -44.98 -4.08 -76.53
N ARG A 6 -44.95 -5.31 -75.95
CA ARG A 6 -44.51 -6.64 -76.44
C ARG A 6 -43.04 -6.60 -76.99
N GLU A 7 -42.13 -7.41 -76.63
CA GLU A 7 -41.94 -8.87 -76.56
C GLU A 7 -40.64 -9.24 -75.83
N SER A 8 -40.65 -10.21 -75.10
CA SER A 8 -40.20 -11.63 -75.21
C SER A 8 -38.69 -11.85 -74.88
N ALA A 9 -38.56 -12.57 -73.82
CA ALA A 9 -37.81 -13.79 -73.54
C ALA A 9 -36.33 -13.88 -74.04
N ILE A 10 -35.45 -14.28 -73.16
CA ILE A 10 -34.78 -15.60 -73.20
C ILE A 10 -34.07 -15.79 -71.84
N ALA A 11 -34.20 -17.01 -71.36
CA ALA A 11 -33.61 -17.49 -70.11
C ALA A 11 -32.07 -17.60 -70.20
N GLY A 12 -31.42 -17.21 -69.17
CA GLY A 12 -30.00 -17.53 -68.91
C GLY A 12 -29.81 -17.82 -67.44
N LEU A 13 -29.82 -19.08 -67.04
CA LEU A 13 -29.36 -19.52 -65.74
C LEU A 13 -27.87 -19.22 -65.63
N SER A 14 -27.52 -18.28 -64.76
CA SER A 14 -26.16 -18.14 -64.23
C SER A 14 -26.19 -18.49 -62.77
N VAL A 15 -25.63 -19.64 -62.47
CA VAL A 15 -25.33 -20.10 -61.10
C VAL A 15 -24.17 -19.26 -60.62
N CYS A 16 -24.47 -18.25 -59.83
CA CYS A 16 -23.43 -17.56 -59.01
C CYS A 16 -23.22 -18.36 -57.74
N ALA A 17 -22.14 -19.15 -57.69
CA ALA A 17 -21.61 -19.71 -56.48
C ALA A 17 -21.12 -18.57 -55.62
N ALA A 18 -21.87 -18.23 -54.57
CA ALA A 18 -21.43 -17.33 -53.52
C ALA A 18 -20.35 -18.04 -52.69
N LEU A 19 -19.08 -17.69 -52.89
CA LEU A 19 -18.00 -18.04 -51.97
C LEU A 19 -18.18 -17.21 -50.71
N VAL A 20 -18.74 -17.80 -49.65
CA VAL A 20 -18.73 -17.23 -48.31
C VAL A 20 -17.32 -17.42 -47.78
N LEU A 21 -16.47 -16.39 -47.92
CA LEU A 21 -15.22 -16.27 -47.20
C LEU A 21 -15.56 -16.02 -45.73
N LEU A 22 -15.51 -17.07 -44.92
CA LEU A 22 -15.41 -16.96 -43.47
C LEU A 22 -14.09 -16.25 -43.14
N LEU A 23 -14.15 -14.92 -42.95
CA LEU A 23 -13.11 -14.17 -42.28
C LEU A 23 -13.07 -14.59 -40.82
N VAL A 24 -12.28 -15.61 -40.51
CA VAL A 24 -11.85 -15.89 -39.15
C VAL A 24 -10.93 -14.69 -38.76
N PRO A 25 -11.26 -13.96 -37.70
CA PRO A 25 -10.32 -12.94 -37.23
C PRO A 25 -9.03 -13.65 -36.83
N LEU A 26 -7.95 -13.35 -37.55
CA LEU A 26 -6.61 -13.70 -37.14
C LEU A 26 -6.36 -12.90 -35.85
N GLU A 27 -6.56 -13.53 -34.69
CA GLU A 27 -5.99 -13.01 -33.46
C GLU A 27 -4.48 -12.91 -33.69
N LEU A 28 -4.03 -11.70 -33.87
CA LEU A 28 -2.61 -11.36 -33.78
C LEU A 28 -2.18 -11.70 -32.36
N ARG A 29 -1.78 -12.93 -32.13
CA ARG A 29 -0.98 -13.30 -30.97
C ARG A 29 0.30 -12.49 -31.10
N GLY A 30 0.35 -11.35 -30.42
CA GLY A 30 1.55 -10.57 -30.29
C GLY A 30 2.68 -11.48 -29.82
N ASN A 31 3.79 -11.40 -30.52
CA ASN A 31 4.99 -12.14 -30.18
C ASN A 31 5.39 -11.74 -28.75
N PRO A 32 5.49 -12.67 -27.77
CA PRO A 32 5.84 -12.32 -26.40
C PRO A 32 7.19 -11.58 -26.27
N ALA A 33 8.02 -11.63 -27.29
CA ALA A 33 9.28 -10.88 -27.36
C ALA A 33 9.13 -9.36 -27.54
N ASN A 34 7.92 -8.82 -27.78
CA ASN A 34 7.65 -7.39 -28.00
C ASN A 34 6.67 -6.79 -26.97
N ALA A 35 6.45 -7.43 -25.83
CA ALA A 35 5.72 -6.81 -24.73
C ALA A 35 6.52 -5.58 -24.26
N VAL A 36 5.92 -4.38 -24.35
CA VAL A 36 6.51 -3.16 -23.77
C VAL A 36 6.59 -3.39 -22.27
N PRO A 37 7.79 -3.32 -21.64
CA PRO A 37 7.93 -3.55 -20.22
C PRO A 37 6.98 -2.64 -19.44
N THR A 38 6.19 -3.20 -18.52
CA THR A 38 5.31 -2.40 -17.68
C THR A 38 6.14 -1.71 -16.60
N LYS A 39 5.90 -0.41 -16.38
CA LYS A 39 6.56 0.33 -15.29
C LYS A 39 5.94 0.05 -13.93
N PHE A 40 4.73 -0.47 -13.90
CA PHE A 40 3.96 -0.73 -12.69
C PHE A 40 4.11 -2.18 -12.24
N VAL A 41 4.11 -2.37 -10.93
CA VAL A 41 4.03 -3.70 -10.35
C VAL A 41 2.62 -4.25 -10.54
N ALA A 42 2.51 -5.51 -10.91
CA ALA A 42 1.26 -6.22 -11.07
C ALA A 42 1.29 -7.55 -10.30
N THR A 43 0.20 -8.28 -10.28
CA THR A 43 0.10 -9.60 -9.65
C THR A 43 0.06 -10.70 -10.70
N GLU A 44 0.72 -11.83 -10.41
CA GLU A 44 0.63 -13.06 -11.20
C GLU A 44 0.57 -14.26 -10.25
N GLY A 45 -0.62 -14.85 -10.10
CA GLY A 45 -0.84 -15.89 -9.11
C GLY A 45 -0.53 -15.40 -7.69
N THR A 46 0.37 -16.07 -7.00
CA THR A 46 0.74 -15.78 -5.60
C THR A 46 1.92 -14.81 -5.44
N HIS A 47 2.41 -14.23 -6.52
CA HIS A 47 3.56 -13.30 -6.48
C HIS A 47 3.31 -12.03 -7.29
N PHE A 48 4.21 -11.08 -7.16
CA PHE A 48 4.22 -9.85 -7.94
C PHE A 48 5.11 -10.00 -9.16
N VAL A 49 4.86 -9.16 -10.17
CA VAL A 49 5.69 -9.04 -11.36
C VAL A 49 5.99 -7.57 -11.65
N LEU A 50 7.22 -7.30 -12.07
CA LEU A 50 7.65 -6.00 -12.57
C LEU A 50 8.40 -6.22 -13.89
N ASP A 51 7.94 -5.58 -14.96
CA ASP A 51 8.51 -5.76 -16.30
C ASP A 51 8.58 -7.23 -16.76
N GLY A 52 7.55 -8.02 -16.37
CA GLY A 52 7.46 -9.44 -16.70
C GLY A 52 8.36 -10.35 -15.85
N LYS A 53 9.05 -9.82 -14.85
CA LYS A 53 9.92 -10.57 -13.94
C LYS A 53 9.30 -10.74 -12.57
N PRO A 54 9.43 -11.91 -11.95
CA PRO A 54 8.94 -12.13 -10.59
C PRO A 54 9.58 -11.17 -9.59
N LEU A 55 8.75 -10.53 -8.78
CA LEU A 55 9.16 -9.63 -7.71
C LEU A 55 8.67 -10.17 -6.37
N TYR A 56 9.58 -10.34 -5.42
CA TYR A 56 9.27 -10.70 -4.05
C TYR A 56 9.61 -9.52 -3.12
N VAL A 57 8.69 -9.21 -2.22
CA VAL A 57 8.83 -8.05 -1.33
C VAL A 57 9.75 -8.37 -0.18
N ALA A 58 10.75 -7.51 0.04
CA ALA A 58 11.51 -7.40 1.27
C ALA A 58 11.52 -5.92 1.65
N GLY A 59 10.74 -5.55 2.66
CA GLY A 59 10.47 -4.15 2.94
C GLY A 59 10.64 -3.75 4.39
N VAL A 60 10.51 -2.46 4.60
CA VAL A 60 10.53 -1.83 5.91
C VAL A 60 9.35 -0.87 6.07
N ASN A 61 8.81 -0.79 7.28
CA ASN A 61 7.89 0.26 7.68
C ASN A 61 8.62 1.44 8.31
N ASN A 62 8.16 2.64 8.03
CA ASN A 62 8.50 3.83 8.79
C ASN A 62 7.32 4.81 8.79
N HIS A 63 6.88 5.25 9.97
CA HIS A 63 5.65 6.04 10.11
C HIS A 63 5.86 7.55 10.01
N TYR A 64 7.10 8.06 10.10
CA TYR A 64 7.34 9.51 10.11
C TYR A 64 7.84 10.10 8.78
N LEU A 65 7.88 9.31 7.70
CA LEU A 65 8.39 9.79 6.39
C LEU A 65 7.59 10.94 5.79
N THR A 66 6.31 11.06 6.13
CA THR A 66 5.44 12.12 5.60
C THR A 66 5.49 13.40 6.43
N PHE A 67 6.11 13.41 7.62
CA PHE A 67 6.23 14.61 8.46
C PHE A 67 7.62 14.87 9.04
N GLY A 68 8.55 13.96 8.89
CA GLY A 68 9.96 14.15 9.23
C GLY A 68 10.61 15.27 8.41
N SER A 69 11.79 15.71 8.83
CA SER A 69 12.59 16.65 8.05
C SER A 69 13.11 15.98 6.77
N PRO A 70 13.54 16.74 5.76
CA PRO A 70 14.19 16.17 4.58
C PRO A 70 15.38 15.28 4.93
N SER A 71 16.20 15.67 5.91
CA SER A 71 17.37 14.89 6.35
C SER A 71 16.96 13.56 6.98
N GLU A 72 15.91 13.56 7.79
CA GLU A 72 15.36 12.35 8.41
C GLU A 72 14.80 11.38 7.39
N VAL A 73 14.05 11.90 6.40
CA VAL A 73 13.54 11.09 5.29
C VAL A 73 14.68 10.45 4.49
N LEU A 74 15.69 11.24 4.13
CA LEU A 74 16.83 10.73 3.37
C LEU A 74 17.57 9.63 4.13
N ARG A 75 17.83 9.82 5.45
CA ARG A 75 18.50 8.80 6.27
C ARG A 75 17.74 7.48 6.30
N VAL A 76 16.41 7.51 6.47
CA VAL A 76 15.60 6.29 6.46
C VAL A 76 15.62 5.59 5.09
N LEU A 77 15.51 6.34 4.01
CA LEU A 77 15.55 5.77 2.65
C LEU A 77 16.94 5.20 2.31
N ASP A 78 18.01 5.88 2.73
CA ASP A 78 19.40 5.39 2.57
C ASP A 78 19.62 4.10 3.37
N ASP A 79 19.08 4.02 4.58
CA ASP A 79 19.16 2.81 5.41
C ASP A 79 18.32 1.67 4.83
N ALA A 80 17.12 1.96 4.30
CA ALA A 80 16.31 0.96 3.61
C ALA A 80 17.05 0.40 2.37
N ALA A 81 17.65 1.25 1.57
CA ALA A 81 18.46 0.82 0.42
C ALA A 81 19.70 0.01 0.84
N ALA A 82 20.37 0.40 1.93
CA ALA A 82 21.51 -0.33 2.49
C ALA A 82 21.11 -1.71 3.03
N MET A 83 19.88 -1.85 3.54
CA MET A 83 19.28 -3.14 3.94
C MET A 83 18.94 -4.03 2.74
N LYS A 84 19.03 -3.53 1.50
CA LYS A 84 18.55 -4.20 0.28
C LYS A 84 17.02 -4.34 0.21
N SER A 85 16.29 -3.51 0.95
CA SER A 85 14.85 -3.43 0.81
C SER A 85 14.46 -2.92 -0.58
N ASN A 86 13.37 -3.44 -1.11
CA ASN A 86 12.78 -2.97 -2.37
C ASN A 86 11.45 -2.23 -2.17
N VAL A 87 10.88 -2.31 -0.96
CA VAL A 87 9.62 -1.65 -0.60
C VAL A 87 9.78 -0.90 0.73
N VAL A 88 9.23 0.30 0.79
CA VAL A 88 9.05 1.07 2.04
C VAL A 88 7.56 1.34 2.20
N ARG A 89 7.00 0.92 3.33
CA ARG A 89 5.62 1.26 3.69
C ARG A 89 5.59 2.43 4.65
N THR A 90 4.68 3.36 4.40
CA THR A 90 4.47 4.55 5.22
C THR A 90 3.01 4.99 5.20
N PHE A 91 2.68 6.02 5.97
CA PHE A 91 1.32 6.47 6.22
C PHE A 91 1.13 7.91 5.75
N LEU A 92 -0.05 8.21 5.19
CA LEU A 92 -0.43 9.58 4.87
C LEU A 92 -0.94 10.25 6.14
N GLN A 93 -0.06 10.90 6.83
CA GLN A 93 -0.32 11.54 8.13
C GLN A 93 0.58 12.76 8.34
N PRO A 94 0.30 13.67 9.28
CA PRO A 94 -0.76 13.63 10.31
C PRO A 94 -2.13 14.13 9.84
N VAL A 95 -3.18 13.69 10.54
CA VAL A 95 -4.53 14.21 10.48
C VAL A 95 -4.79 14.99 11.77
N ILE A 96 -5.14 16.26 11.66
CA ILE A 96 -5.31 17.13 12.83
C ILE A 96 -6.73 17.65 12.98
N GLY A 97 -7.07 18.24 14.12
CA GLY A 97 -8.24 19.07 14.28
C GLY A 97 -8.10 20.35 13.46
N SER A 98 -8.48 21.48 14.03
CA SER A 98 -8.22 22.77 13.40
C SER A 98 -6.76 23.20 13.58
N PRO A 99 -6.10 23.77 12.54
CA PRO A 99 -4.75 24.33 12.68
C PRO A 99 -4.64 25.40 13.76
N GLN A 100 -5.72 26.13 14.03
CA GLN A 100 -5.79 27.17 15.07
C GLN A 100 -5.98 26.59 16.47
N GLY A 101 -6.41 25.32 16.58
CA GLY A 101 -6.69 24.65 17.84
C GLY A 101 -8.03 24.99 18.47
N ASP A 102 -8.91 25.63 17.70
CA ASP A 102 -10.30 25.85 18.03
C ASP A 102 -11.17 24.59 17.76
N ASN A 103 -12.46 24.70 17.75
CA ASN A 103 -13.34 23.54 17.55
C ASN A 103 -13.46 23.16 16.05
N PRO A 104 -13.29 21.88 15.67
CA PRO A 104 -12.99 20.74 16.52
C PRO A 104 -11.52 20.68 16.95
N LYS A 105 -11.31 20.39 18.25
CA LYS A 105 -9.96 20.27 18.78
C LYS A 105 -9.24 19.05 18.22
N THR A 106 -7.93 19.20 18.06
CA THR A 106 -7.05 18.05 17.81
C THR A 106 -7.09 17.10 19.01
N ILE A 107 -7.29 15.81 18.79
CA ILE A 107 -7.34 14.79 19.84
C ILE A 107 -5.97 14.47 20.45
N TRP A 108 -4.89 15.00 19.85
CA TRP A 108 -3.51 14.94 20.30
C TRP A 108 -2.83 16.28 20.00
N ASP A 109 -1.74 16.60 20.68
CA ASP A 109 -1.07 17.90 20.50
C ASP A 109 -0.07 17.86 19.34
N TRP A 110 -0.53 18.09 18.13
CA TRP A 110 0.28 18.13 16.92
C TRP A 110 1.29 19.29 16.88
N ARG A 111 1.17 20.28 17.78
CA ARG A 111 2.09 21.41 17.90
C ARG A 111 3.24 21.12 18.83
N GLN A 112 3.15 20.10 19.67
CA GLN A 112 4.26 19.72 20.50
C GLN A 112 5.47 19.39 19.64
N ARG A 113 6.57 20.03 19.97
CA ARG A 113 7.88 19.67 19.45
C ARG A 113 8.51 18.69 20.43
N ALA A 114 8.30 17.41 20.19
CA ALA A 114 9.20 16.43 20.77
C ALA A 114 10.58 16.61 20.13
N TYR A 115 11.61 16.16 20.80
CA TYR A 115 12.96 16.13 20.21
C TYR A 115 13.08 15.03 19.12
N SER A 116 12.03 14.29 18.86
CA SER A 116 11.91 13.27 17.83
C SER A 116 10.70 13.55 16.94
N SER A 117 10.87 13.54 15.62
CA SER A 117 9.77 13.65 14.67
C SER A 117 8.82 12.45 14.73
N ALA A 118 9.26 11.33 15.31
CA ALA A 118 8.37 10.19 15.57
C ALA A 118 7.27 10.49 16.59
N LEU A 119 7.49 11.45 17.50
CA LEU A 119 6.48 11.92 18.46
C LEU A 119 5.88 13.24 18.06
N GLY A 120 6.71 14.18 17.60
CA GLY A 120 6.30 15.53 17.29
C GLY A 120 6.25 15.75 15.79
N VAL A 121 5.14 16.24 15.28
CA VAL A 121 4.95 16.47 13.85
C VAL A 121 5.51 17.82 13.39
N HIS A 122 6.10 18.61 14.26
CA HIS A 122 6.84 19.84 13.98
C HIS A 122 6.05 20.87 13.13
N GLY A 123 4.74 20.95 13.33
CA GLY A 123 3.86 21.84 12.56
C GLY A 123 3.47 21.33 11.18
N ASN A 124 3.83 20.09 10.84
CA ASN A 124 3.41 19.45 9.59
C ASN A 124 2.06 18.75 9.78
N TYR A 125 1.21 18.79 8.77
CA TYR A 125 -0.05 18.03 8.72
C TYR A 125 -0.53 17.91 7.29
N MET A 126 -1.18 16.80 6.98
CA MET A 126 -1.72 16.52 5.66
C MET A 126 -3.19 16.92 5.55
N VAL A 127 -3.96 16.58 6.58
CA VAL A 127 -5.42 16.75 6.59
C VAL A 127 -5.83 17.46 7.88
N TYR A 128 -6.79 18.36 7.78
CA TYR A 128 -7.25 19.19 8.89
C TYR A 128 -8.75 19.55 8.75
N TRP A 129 -9.33 20.08 9.81
CA TRP A 129 -10.65 20.69 9.75
C TRP A 129 -10.54 22.19 9.47
N ASP A 130 -11.12 22.62 8.37
CA ASP A 130 -11.25 24.03 8.01
C ASP A 130 -12.51 24.61 8.66
N THR A 131 -12.32 25.34 9.74
CA THR A 131 -13.43 25.93 10.51
C THR A 131 -14.20 26.99 9.72
N SER A 132 -13.55 27.63 8.76
CA SER A 132 -14.19 28.67 7.92
C SER A 132 -15.18 28.06 6.91
N ARG A 133 -14.89 26.85 6.45
CA ARG A 133 -15.73 26.09 5.52
C ARG A 133 -16.61 25.04 6.21
N ASN A 134 -16.35 24.81 7.49
CA ASN A 134 -16.94 23.71 8.25
C ASN A 134 -16.82 22.35 7.53
N ALA A 135 -15.63 22.06 7.03
CA ALA A 135 -15.33 20.89 6.21
C ALA A 135 -13.87 20.45 6.34
N MET A 136 -13.59 19.23 5.92
CA MET A 136 -12.21 18.74 5.78
C MET A 136 -11.43 19.64 4.81
N GLY A 137 -10.19 19.96 5.18
CA GLY A 137 -9.19 20.59 4.34
C GLY A 137 -7.98 19.69 4.11
N ILE A 138 -7.31 19.85 2.99
CA ILE A 138 -6.06 19.17 2.66
C ILE A 138 -4.97 20.22 2.52
N ASN A 139 -3.86 20.01 3.24
CA ASN A 139 -2.72 20.92 3.20
C ASN A 139 -1.80 20.54 2.02
N GLU A 140 -1.92 21.24 0.93
CA GLU A 140 -1.10 21.02 -0.26
C GLU A 140 0.25 21.72 -0.24
N GLY A 141 0.52 22.49 0.82
CA GLY A 141 1.72 23.31 0.96
C GLY A 141 2.98 22.53 1.41
N PRO A 142 4.06 23.29 1.73
CA PRO A 142 5.36 22.73 2.11
C PRO A 142 5.32 21.94 3.43
N ASN A 143 4.42 22.26 4.33
CA ASN A 143 4.21 21.54 5.59
C ASN A 143 3.07 20.49 5.48
N GLY A 144 2.72 20.13 4.26
CA GLY A 144 1.68 19.16 3.91
C GLY A 144 2.12 18.25 2.78
N LEU A 145 1.31 18.13 1.73
CA LEU A 145 1.53 17.16 0.65
C LEU A 145 2.84 17.35 -0.14
N GLN A 146 3.50 18.51 -0.09
CA GLN A 146 4.82 18.64 -0.70
C GLN A 146 5.89 17.78 0.00
N LYS A 147 5.69 17.37 1.25
CA LYS A 147 6.54 16.39 1.91
C LYS A 147 6.39 15.00 1.29
N LEU A 148 5.18 14.61 0.93
CA LEU A 148 4.93 13.37 0.19
C LEU A 148 5.54 13.46 -1.23
N ASP A 149 5.48 14.63 -1.90
CA ASP A 149 6.16 14.86 -3.18
C ASP A 149 7.67 14.57 -3.07
N PHE A 150 8.29 15.07 -1.98
CA PHE A 150 9.70 14.84 -1.70
C PHE A 150 10.00 13.37 -1.45
N LEU A 151 9.19 12.70 -0.62
CA LEU A 151 9.33 11.28 -0.32
C LEU A 151 9.27 10.42 -1.60
N VAL A 152 8.27 10.63 -2.46
CA VAL A 152 8.10 9.88 -3.71
C VAL A 152 9.30 10.09 -4.63
N LYS A 153 9.77 11.34 -4.79
CA LYS A 153 10.96 11.64 -5.59
C LYS A 153 12.20 10.93 -5.05
N GLU A 154 12.43 11.00 -3.74
CA GLU A 154 13.64 10.44 -3.13
C GLU A 154 13.63 8.91 -3.03
N ALA A 155 12.46 8.28 -2.92
CA ALA A 155 12.30 6.84 -3.06
C ALA A 155 12.65 6.38 -4.49
N ARG A 156 12.16 7.11 -5.51
CA ARG A 156 12.50 6.87 -6.93
C ARG A 156 14.01 6.92 -7.17
N ASN A 157 14.70 7.92 -6.60
CA ASN A 157 16.15 8.08 -6.76
C ASN A 157 16.96 6.89 -6.20
N ARG A 158 16.34 6.05 -5.35
CA ARG A 158 16.95 4.88 -4.70
C ARG A 158 16.38 3.55 -5.20
N ASP A 159 15.55 3.59 -6.25
CA ASP A 159 14.82 2.42 -6.77
C ASP A 159 13.97 1.71 -5.72
N LEU A 160 13.47 2.46 -4.73
CA LEU A 160 12.55 1.98 -3.72
C LEU A 160 11.10 2.18 -4.17
N LYS A 161 10.26 1.19 -3.95
CA LYS A 161 8.81 1.28 -4.16
C LYS A 161 8.10 1.64 -2.86
N LEU A 162 6.96 2.34 -2.97
CA LEU A 162 6.20 2.80 -1.81
C LEU A 162 4.85 2.11 -1.71
N ILE A 163 4.54 1.56 -0.54
CA ILE A 163 3.17 1.28 -0.11
C ILE A 163 2.73 2.45 0.78
N ILE A 164 1.63 3.09 0.43
CA ILE A 164 1.15 4.28 1.15
C ILE A 164 -0.21 3.98 1.77
N ALA A 165 -0.25 3.88 3.11
CA ALA A 165 -1.50 3.80 3.84
C ALA A 165 -2.19 5.17 3.85
N LEU A 166 -3.38 5.24 3.24
CA LEU A 166 -4.11 6.48 3.01
C LEU A 166 -4.68 7.11 4.29
N VAL A 167 -4.98 6.28 5.28
CA VAL A 167 -5.40 6.71 6.63
C VAL A 167 -4.88 5.69 7.64
N ASP A 168 -4.49 6.14 8.82
CA ASP A 168 -4.27 5.27 9.98
C ASP A 168 -5.56 5.13 10.79
N PHE A 169 -5.88 3.92 11.25
CA PHE A 169 -7.03 3.73 12.14
C PHE A 169 -6.79 4.32 13.53
N TRP A 170 -5.54 4.25 14.02
CA TRP A 170 -5.16 4.65 15.36
C TRP A 170 -4.97 6.16 15.52
N ALA A 171 -4.97 6.61 16.75
CA ALA A 171 -4.89 8.03 17.08
C ALA A 171 -3.45 8.60 17.15
N TRP A 172 -2.43 7.81 16.84
CA TRP A 172 -1.02 8.21 17.01
C TRP A 172 -0.70 9.56 16.40
N THR A 173 -1.15 9.78 15.17
CA THR A 173 -1.05 11.06 14.46
C THR A 173 -2.41 11.51 13.92
N GLY A 174 -3.47 11.17 14.62
CA GLY A 174 -4.84 11.58 14.36
C GLY A 174 -5.66 10.53 13.63
N GLY A 175 -5.36 10.27 12.38
CA GLY A 175 -6.02 9.22 11.58
C GLY A 175 -7.55 9.26 11.57
N ALA A 176 -8.17 8.10 11.44
CA ALA A 176 -9.61 7.91 11.49
C ALA A 176 -10.23 8.42 12.80
N GLN A 177 -9.46 8.37 13.90
CA GLN A 177 -9.91 8.84 15.21
C GLN A 177 -10.08 10.37 15.22
N GLN A 178 -9.22 11.12 14.54
CA GLN A 178 -9.38 12.56 14.41
C GLN A 178 -10.54 12.89 13.45
N MET A 179 -10.67 12.15 12.35
CA MET A 179 -11.75 12.38 11.38
C MET A 179 -13.14 12.19 12.01
N ARG A 180 -13.34 11.17 12.86
CA ARG A 180 -14.60 11.03 13.61
C ARG A 180 -14.86 12.19 14.58
N ALA A 181 -13.77 12.69 15.22
CA ALA A 181 -13.88 13.75 16.20
C ALA A 181 -14.28 15.10 15.59
N TRP A 182 -14.02 15.33 14.30
CA TRP A 182 -14.52 16.50 13.57
C TRP A 182 -16.04 16.60 13.62
N TYR A 183 -16.73 15.46 13.67
CA TYR A 183 -18.20 15.36 13.71
C TYR A 183 -18.76 15.14 15.12
N GLY A 184 -17.90 15.29 16.15
CA GLY A 184 -18.31 15.16 17.56
C GLY A 184 -18.66 13.73 18.01
N SER A 185 -18.26 12.71 17.24
CA SER A 185 -18.55 11.33 17.61
C SER A 185 -17.57 10.83 18.66
N GLU A 186 -18.09 10.13 19.68
CA GLU A 186 -17.31 9.38 20.67
C GLU A 186 -17.11 7.90 20.29
N ASP A 187 -17.77 7.42 19.23
CA ASP A 187 -17.59 6.07 18.74
C ASP A 187 -16.24 5.94 18.02
N LYS A 188 -15.30 5.29 18.70
CA LYS A 188 -13.91 5.07 18.26
C LYS A 188 -13.77 3.95 17.22
N PHE A 189 -14.78 3.14 17.01
CA PHE A 189 -14.66 1.93 16.22
C PHE A 189 -15.41 2.02 14.90
N THR A 190 -16.71 2.31 14.92
CA THR A 190 -17.54 2.14 13.74
C THR A 190 -17.88 3.42 13.00
N PHE A 191 -17.87 4.58 13.67
CA PHE A 191 -18.30 5.85 13.08
C PHE A 191 -17.58 6.19 11.77
N PHE A 192 -16.26 6.10 11.76
CA PHE A 192 -15.47 6.41 10.56
C PHE A 192 -15.90 5.59 9.34
N PHE A 193 -16.27 4.33 9.55
CA PHE A 193 -16.63 3.41 8.48
C PHE A 193 -18.10 3.51 8.06
N GLN A 194 -18.98 4.02 8.91
CA GLN A 194 -20.43 4.05 8.69
C GLN A 194 -20.96 5.41 8.28
N ASP A 195 -20.43 6.51 8.86
CA ASP A 195 -20.97 7.85 8.65
C ASP A 195 -20.71 8.31 7.20
N PRO A 196 -21.75 8.75 6.48
CA PRO A 196 -21.59 9.21 5.09
C PRO A 196 -20.59 10.35 4.92
N ARG A 197 -20.45 11.22 5.94
CA ARG A 197 -19.54 12.38 5.89
C ARG A 197 -18.09 11.94 5.93
N THR A 198 -17.73 11.02 6.84
CA THR A 198 -16.35 10.49 6.90
C THR A 198 -16.00 9.68 5.67
N LYS A 199 -16.95 8.97 5.09
CA LYS A 199 -16.76 8.27 3.80
C LYS A 199 -16.51 9.25 2.66
N GLU A 200 -17.22 10.35 2.60
CA GLU A 200 -17.04 11.37 1.55
C GLU A 200 -15.71 12.13 1.76
N ASP A 201 -15.36 12.44 3.01
CA ASP A 201 -14.04 12.98 3.34
C ASP A 201 -12.91 12.04 2.89
N TYR A 202 -13.03 10.75 3.18
CA TYR A 202 -12.07 9.75 2.71
C TYR A 202 -11.97 9.73 1.18
N LYS A 203 -13.09 9.71 0.48
CA LYS A 203 -13.11 9.74 -1.00
C LYS A 203 -12.51 11.03 -1.56
N THR A 204 -12.73 12.15 -0.90
CA THR A 204 -12.13 13.44 -1.29
C THR A 204 -10.62 13.41 -1.09
N LEU A 205 -10.14 12.85 0.03
CA LEU A 205 -8.71 12.66 0.28
C LEU A 205 -8.09 11.77 -0.80
N VAL A 206 -8.67 10.60 -1.04
CA VAL A 206 -8.20 9.64 -2.07
C VAL A 206 -8.12 10.32 -3.43
N ARG A 207 -9.18 10.99 -3.87
CA ARG A 207 -9.19 11.67 -5.18
C ARG A 207 -8.08 12.72 -5.27
N THR A 208 -7.89 13.51 -4.21
CA THR A 208 -6.84 14.54 -4.18
C THR A 208 -5.46 13.92 -4.29
N ILE A 209 -5.20 12.84 -3.56
CA ILE A 209 -3.89 12.17 -3.57
C ILE A 209 -3.63 11.52 -4.93
N LEU A 210 -4.54 10.70 -5.44
CA LEU A 210 -4.31 9.95 -6.68
C LEU A 210 -4.14 10.88 -7.89
N LEU A 211 -4.86 11.99 -7.92
CA LEU A 211 -4.80 12.98 -9.00
C LEU A 211 -3.77 14.09 -8.76
N ARG A 212 -3.06 14.05 -7.62
CA ARG A 212 -2.01 15.02 -7.33
C ARG A 212 -0.89 14.91 -8.36
N ARG A 213 -0.47 16.06 -8.87
CA ARG A 213 0.76 16.19 -9.63
C ARG A 213 1.91 16.51 -8.67
N ASN A 214 2.85 15.62 -8.55
CA ASN A 214 4.05 15.81 -7.73
C ASN A 214 4.76 17.10 -8.17
N THR A 215 4.94 18.04 -7.27
CA THR A 215 5.51 19.37 -7.56
C THR A 215 6.99 19.33 -7.94
N LEU A 216 7.68 18.25 -7.60
CA LEU A 216 9.12 18.08 -7.87
C LEU A 216 9.41 17.27 -9.13
N THR A 217 8.51 16.36 -9.51
CA THR A 217 8.72 15.47 -10.67
C THR A 217 7.77 15.75 -11.83
N GLY A 218 6.66 16.46 -11.58
CA GLY A 218 5.64 16.74 -12.56
C GLY A 218 4.76 15.53 -12.94
N VAL A 219 4.94 14.37 -12.31
CA VAL A 219 4.17 13.16 -12.58
C VAL A 219 2.94 13.11 -11.69
N LEU A 220 1.78 12.67 -12.22
CA LEU A 220 0.62 12.39 -11.37
C LEU A 220 0.90 11.15 -10.52
N TYR A 221 0.43 11.13 -9.28
CA TYR A 221 0.68 9.97 -8.40
C TYR A 221 0.11 8.67 -8.99
N LYS A 222 -1.09 8.71 -9.56
CA LYS A 222 -1.67 7.55 -10.24
C LYS A 222 -0.87 7.07 -11.47
N ASP A 223 0.09 7.86 -11.94
CA ASP A 223 0.95 7.54 -13.09
C ASP A 223 2.42 7.37 -12.67
N ASP A 224 2.72 7.33 -11.36
CA ASP A 224 4.07 7.25 -10.83
C ASP A 224 4.45 5.82 -10.42
N PRO A 225 5.25 5.10 -11.19
CA PRO A 225 5.60 3.71 -10.89
C PRO A 225 6.49 3.53 -9.65
N THR A 226 6.86 4.60 -8.96
CA THR A 226 7.50 4.54 -7.63
C THR A 226 6.52 4.05 -6.58
N ILE A 227 5.22 4.32 -6.76
CA ILE A 227 4.19 3.81 -5.90
C ILE A 227 3.93 2.34 -6.27
N PHE A 228 4.01 1.46 -5.28
CA PHE A 228 3.73 0.02 -5.42
C PHE A 228 2.24 -0.24 -5.28
N ALA A 229 1.65 0.30 -4.23
CA ALA A 229 0.25 0.10 -3.92
C ALA A 229 -0.32 1.22 -3.03
N TRP A 230 -1.63 1.38 -3.12
CA TRP A 230 -2.43 2.10 -2.14
C TRP A 230 -2.94 1.12 -1.10
N ASP A 231 -2.64 1.41 0.15
CA ASP A 231 -3.18 0.71 1.31
C ASP A 231 -4.36 1.54 1.84
N LEU A 232 -5.56 0.96 1.89
CA LEU A 232 -6.77 1.73 2.17
C LEU A 232 -6.77 2.33 3.58
N ILE A 233 -6.37 1.53 4.57
CA ILE A 233 -6.35 1.97 5.96
C ILE A 233 -5.45 1.07 6.80
N ASN A 234 -4.50 1.65 7.52
CA ASN A 234 -3.72 0.89 8.48
C ASN A 234 -4.60 0.37 9.62
N GLU A 235 -4.62 -0.96 9.82
CA GLU A 235 -5.21 -1.68 10.96
C GLU A 235 -6.69 -1.38 11.26
N GLY A 236 -7.50 -1.09 10.26
CA GLY A 236 -8.94 -0.84 10.42
C GLY A 236 -9.78 -2.08 10.76
N ASN A 237 -9.24 -3.07 11.46
CA ASN A 237 -9.87 -4.37 11.72
C ASN A 237 -10.55 -4.52 13.10
N ALA A 238 -10.45 -3.50 13.97
CA ALA A 238 -11.11 -3.50 15.28
C ALA A 238 -12.62 -3.16 15.21
N ILE A 239 -13.31 -3.61 14.16
CA ILE A 239 -14.70 -3.33 13.84
C ILE A 239 -15.40 -4.63 13.39
N PRO A 240 -16.76 -4.70 13.41
CA PRO A 240 -17.48 -5.86 12.91
C PRO A 240 -17.06 -6.22 11.48
N GLN A 241 -16.85 -7.51 11.21
CA GLN A 241 -16.34 -8.01 9.93
C GLN A 241 -17.18 -7.55 8.73
N GLU A 242 -18.51 -7.61 8.84
CA GLU A 242 -19.40 -7.20 7.75
C GLU A 242 -19.23 -5.71 7.38
N LEU A 243 -19.07 -4.85 8.38
CA LEU A 243 -18.81 -3.44 8.17
C LEU A 243 -17.46 -3.24 7.51
N ARG A 244 -16.42 -3.92 7.99
CA ARG A 244 -15.08 -3.90 7.40
C ARG A 244 -15.11 -4.29 5.93
N LEU A 245 -15.72 -5.42 5.60
CA LEU A 245 -15.82 -5.91 4.22
C LEU A 245 -16.63 -4.98 3.31
N SER A 246 -17.74 -4.44 3.82
CA SER A 246 -18.57 -3.49 3.06
C SER A 246 -17.78 -2.22 2.73
N TRP A 247 -17.10 -1.65 3.73
CA TRP A 247 -16.29 -0.45 3.54
C TRP A 247 -15.10 -0.72 2.60
N THR A 248 -14.40 -1.84 2.77
CA THR A 248 -13.27 -2.21 1.92
C THR A 248 -13.70 -2.37 0.46
N ARG A 249 -14.84 -3.03 0.18
CA ARG A 249 -15.39 -3.13 -1.18
C ARG A 249 -15.68 -1.75 -1.79
N GLU A 250 -16.34 -0.88 -1.03
CA GLU A 250 -16.70 0.46 -1.49
C GLU A 250 -15.44 1.29 -1.80
N MET A 251 -14.46 1.32 -0.88
CA MET A 251 -13.29 2.19 -1.01
C MET A 251 -12.27 1.65 -2.01
N SER A 252 -12.05 0.34 -2.08
CA SER A 252 -11.16 -0.23 -3.10
C SER A 252 -11.71 -0.03 -4.51
N ALA A 253 -13.02 -0.20 -4.71
CA ALA A 253 -13.67 0.09 -5.98
C ALA A 253 -13.54 1.58 -6.35
N PHE A 254 -13.66 2.47 -5.36
CA PHE A 254 -13.47 3.91 -5.58
C PHE A 254 -12.03 4.25 -5.99
N VAL A 255 -11.01 3.70 -5.32
CA VAL A 255 -9.60 3.86 -5.72
C VAL A 255 -9.40 3.38 -7.15
N LYS A 256 -9.84 2.16 -7.48
CA LYS A 256 -9.72 1.57 -8.82
C LYS A 256 -10.45 2.37 -9.91
N SER A 257 -11.51 3.09 -9.57
CA SER A 257 -12.21 3.97 -10.52
C SER A 257 -11.38 5.19 -10.95
N ILE A 258 -10.36 5.57 -10.18
CA ILE A 258 -9.48 6.72 -10.44
C ILE A 258 -8.10 6.26 -10.93
N ASP A 259 -7.60 5.18 -10.36
CA ASP A 259 -6.27 4.64 -10.59
C ASP A 259 -6.34 3.16 -10.94
N SER A 260 -6.18 2.86 -12.21
CA SER A 260 -6.14 1.48 -12.73
C SER A 260 -4.72 0.92 -12.83
N ASN A 261 -3.69 1.72 -12.53
CA ASN A 261 -2.30 1.34 -12.68
C ASN A 261 -1.74 0.66 -11.41
N HIS A 262 -2.10 1.18 -10.24
CA HIS A 262 -1.55 0.70 -8.99
C HIS A 262 -2.41 -0.39 -8.36
N MET A 263 -1.74 -1.25 -7.61
CA MET A 263 -2.41 -2.24 -6.78
C MET A 263 -3.07 -1.59 -5.56
N VAL A 264 -4.06 -2.28 -5.02
CA VAL A 264 -4.80 -1.88 -3.82
C VAL A 264 -4.78 -3.04 -2.83
N THR A 265 -4.45 -2.73 -1.59
CA THR A 265 -4.62 -3.63 -0.45
C THR A 265 -5.48 -2.98 0.63
N SER A 266 -6.00 -3.78 1.53
CA SER A 266 -6.86 -3.28 2.60
C SER A 266 -6.10 -2.60 3.74
N GLY A 267 -4.87 -3.06 4.05
CA GLY A 267 -4.08 -2.63 5.20
C GLY A 267 -4.57 -3.15 6.55
N HIS A 268 -5.53 -4.07 6.55
CA HIS A 268 -6.02 -4.68 7.78
C HIS A 268 -4.99 -5.65 8.36
N ALA A 269 -4.89 -5.70 9.71
CA ALA A 269 -3.96 -6.62 10.37
C ALA A 269 -4.32 -8.10 10.18
N ASN A 270 -5.57 -8.42 9.85
CA ASN A 270 -6.03 -9.75 9.44
C ASN A 270 -5.51 -10.92 10.31
N VAL A 271 -5.44 -10.72 11.61
CA VAL A 271 -4.82 -11.65 12.56
C VAL A 271 -5.49 -13.02 12.65
N ASP A 272 -6.77 -13.09 12.33
CA ASP A 272 -7.54 -14.33 12.39
C ASP A 272 -7.71 -14.97 11.03
N THR A 273 -7.96 -14.19 9.99
CA THR A 273 -8.20 -14.66 8.64
C THR A 273 -8.07 -13.54 7.60
N LEU A 274 -7.74 -13.89 6.36
CA LEU A 274 -7.64 -12.97 5.21
C LEU A 274 -8.99 -12.84 4.49
N VAL A 275 -10.03 -12.39 5.19
CA VAL A 275 -11.40 -12.35 4.63
C VAL A 275 -11.60 -11.38 3.48
N ASP A 276 -10.73 -10.39 3.36
CA ASP A 276 -10.76 -9.35 2.32
C ASP A 276 -10.03 -9.73 1.02
N ILE A 277 -9.29 -10.83 1.02
CA ILE A 277 -8.59 -11.32 -0.18
C ILE A 277 -9.54 -11.67 -1.34
N ASP A 278 -10.79 -12.06 -1.02
CA ASP A 278 -11.80 -12.40 -2.00
C ASP A 278 -12.47 -11.19 -2.67
N ILE A 279 -12.19 -9.97 -2.20
CA ILE A 279 -12.72 -8.75 -2.81
C ILE A 279 -12.03 -8.55 -4.17
N PRO A 280 -12.79 -8.45 -5.30
CA PRO A 280 -12.18 -8.37 -6.64
C PRO A 280 -11.25 -7.17 -6.84
N THR A 281 -11.51 -6.05 -6.15
CA THR A 281 -10.75 -4.81 -6.24
C THR A 281 -9.58 -4.72 -5.24
N ILE A 282 -9.35 -5.76 -4.45
CA ILE A 282 -8.14 -5.99 -3.65
C ILE A 282 -7.20 -6.88 -4.46
N ASP A 283 -6.03 -6.38 -4.80
CA ASP A 283 -5.08 -7.08 -5.67
C ASP A 283 -4.24 -8.10 -4.89
N PHE A 284 -3.91 -7.80 -3.64
CA PHE A 284 -3.17 -8.66 -2.73
C PHE A 284 -3.62 -8.44 -1.30
N ALA A 285 -3.45 -9.43 -0.46
CA ALA A 285 -3.79 -9.32 0.95
C ALA A 285 -2.55 -9.06 1.82
N THR A 286 -2.82 -8.42 2.94
CA THR A 286 -1.81 -8.11 3.96
C THR A 286 -2.25 -8.63 5.32
N TRP A 287 -1.30 -8.87 6.20
CA TRP A 287 -1.54 -9.20 7.59
C TRP A 287 -0.39 -8.73 8.48
N HIS A 288 -0.67 -8.56 9.78
CA HIS A 288 0.28 -8.10 10.77
C HIS A 288 0.53 -9.17 11.83
N GLY A 289 1.78 -9.38 12.20
CA GLY A 289 2.22 -10.42 13.12
C GLY A 289 3.03 -9.88 14.30
N TYR A 290 2.41 -9.77 15.48
CA TYR A 290 3.06 -9.30 16.70
C TYR A 290 2.84 -10.32 17.84
N PRO A 291 3.75 -11.28 18.04
CA PRO A 291 3.64 -12.28 19.09
C PRO A 291 3.31 -11.70 20.48
N LEU A 292 3.91 -10.52 20.79
CA LEU A 292 3.67 -9.83 22.04
C LEU A 292 2.17 -9.49 22.28
N TYR A 293 1.50 -8.97 21.28
CA TYR A 293 0.12 -8.49 21.41
C TYR A 293 -0.90 -9.63 21.31
N TYR A 294 -0.58 -10.67 20.56
CA TYR A 294 -1.49 -11.80 20.33
C TYR A 294 -1.15 -13.01 21.19
N LYS A 295 -0.13 -12.91 22.07
CA LYS A 295 0.34 -14.00 22.95
C LYS A 295 0.73 -15.25 22.16
N TRP A 296 1.36 -15.05 21.00
CA TRP A 296 1.89 -16.11 20.16
C TRP A 296 3.34 -16.45 20.55
N THR A 297 3.67 -17.72 20.37
CA THR A 297 5.07 -18.17 20.35
C THR A 297 5.71 -17.86 18.99
N VAL A 298 7.03 -18.00 18.89
CA VAL A 298 7.76 -17.91 17.63
C VAL A 298 7.22 -18.93 16.61
N ASP A 299 6.94 -20.16 17.06
CA ASP A 299 6.37 -21.21 16.22
C ASP A 299 4.92 -20.96 15.80
N ASP A 300 4.12 -20.31 16.63
CA ASP A 300 2.75 -19.93 16.24
C ASP A 300 2.75 -18.91 15.13
N MET A 301 3.68 -17.95 15.17
CA MET A 301 3.88 -17.00 14.08
C MET A 301 4.30 -17.71 12.79
N ASP A 302 5.21 -18.67 12.87
CA ASP A 302 5.67 -19.46 11.72
C ASP A 302 4.54 -20.29 11.08
N LYS A 303 3.70 -20.91 11.91
CA LYS A 303 2.49 -21.63 11.44
C LYS A 303 1.53 -20.68 10.69
N ARG A 304 1.36 -19.45 11.18
CA ARG A 304 0.51 -18.47 10.50
C ARG A 304 1.09 -18.02 9.17
N ILE A 305 2.39 -17.83 9.05
CA ILE A 305 3.06 -17.59 7.77
C ILE A 305 2.67 -18.70 6.77
N THR A 306 2.84 -19.95 7.16
CA THR A 306 2.50 -21.10 6.31
C THR A 306 1.01 -21.14 5.97
N GLN A 307 0.14 -20.89 6.94
CA GLN A 307 -1.31 -20.85 6.76
C GLN A 307 -1.73 -19.77 5.75
N TYR A 308 -1.20 -18.55 5.88
CA TYR A 308 -1.63 -17.43 5.05
C TYR A 308 -1.09 -17.52 3.63
N CYS A 309 0.13 -17.99 3.45
CA CYS A 309 0.64 -18.32 2.12
C CYS A 309 -0.16 -19.46 1.46
N GLY A 310 -0.64 -20.44 2.24
CA GLY A 310 -1.55 -21.46 1.75
C GLY A 310 -2.95 -20.92 1.36
N ILE A 311 -3.41 -19.81 1.96
CA ILE A 311 -4.61 -19.11 1.50
C ILE A 311 -4.33 -18.42 0.17
N ALA A 312 -3.18 -17.75 0.04
CA ALA A 312 -2.73 -17.13 -1.20
C ALA A 312 -2.77 -18.12 -2.37
N ALA A 313 -2.20 -19.31 -2.17
CA ALA A 313 -2.18 -20.39 -3.16
C ALA A 313 -3.58 -20.79 -3.62
N ARG A 314 -4.54 -20.90 -2.68
CA ARG A 314 -5.93 -21.29 -3.02
C ARG A 314 -6.71 -20.21 -3.77
N VAL A 315 -6.44 -18.94 -3.45
CA VAL A 315 -7.15 -17.80 -4.05
C VAL A 315 -6.47 -17.31 -5.33
N GLY A 316 -5.17 -17.58 -5.47
CA GLY A 316 -4.38 -17.11 -6.61
C GLY A 316 -4.11 -15.60 -6.54
N LYS A 317 -3.88 -15.06 -5.32
CA LYS A 317 -3.46 -13.68 -5.09
C LYS A 317 -2.28 -13.62 -4.13
N PRO A 318 -1.36 -12.67 -4.28
CA PRO A 318 -0.24 -12.51 -3.36
C PRO A 318 -0.70 -12.19 -1.93
N VAL A 319 0.08 -12.65 -0.95
CA VAL A 319 -0.05 -12.29 0.47
C VAL A 319 1.29 -11.85 0.98
N ILE A 320 1.36 -10.70 1.66
CA ILE A 320 2.55 -10.25 2.36
C ILE A 320 2.29 -10.10 3.87
N LEU A 321 3.32 -10.44 4.65
CA LEU A 321 3.41 -10.08 6.06
C LEU A 321 3.82 -8.61 6.13
N GLU A 322 2.83 -7.71 6.23
CA GLU A 322 3.01 -6.27 6.00
C GLU A 322 3.56 -5.54 7.22
N GLU A 323 3.30 -6.08 8.41
CA GLU A 323 3.96 -5.65 9.62
C GLU A 323 4.29 -6.86 10.49
N PHE A 324 5.48 -6.86 11.06
CA PHE A 324 5.82 -7.81 12.12
C PHE A 324 6.93 -7.26 13.00
N GLY A 325 6.85 -7.64 14.27
CA GLY A 325 7.83 -7.22 15.25
C GLY A 325 7.89 -8.18 16.44
N TYR A 326 9.11 -8.38 16.93
CA TYR A 326 9.40 -9.10 18.16
C TYR A 326 10.35 -8.27 19.00
N ALA A 327 10.07 -8.16 20.31
CA ALA A 327 10.79 -7.23 21.15
C ALA A 327 12.30 -7.51 21.17
N ARG A 328 13.11 -6.49 20.93
CA ARG A 328 14.58 -6.56 20.90
C ARG A 328 15.20 -7.09 22.19
N SER A 329 14.49 -7.02 23.30
CA SER A 329 14.92 -7.56 24.60
C SER A 329 14.84 -9.08 24.70
N ASN A 330 14.16 -9.75 23.78
CA ASN A 330 14.11 -11.19 23.75
C ASN A 330 15.47 -11.78 23.32
N PRO A 331 16.00 -12.73 24.07
CA PRO A 331 17.33 -13.29 23.77
C PRO A 331 17.39 -14.05 22.44
N ASP A 332 16.25 -14.55 21.94
CA ASP A 332 16.10 -15.30 20.70
C ASP A 332 15.62 -14.42 19.52
N VAL A 333 15.63 -13.11 19.67
CA VAL A 333 15.06 -12.17 18.68
C VAL A 333 15.62 -12.40 17.27
N ALA A 334 16.92 -12.58 17.12
CA ALA A 334 17.55 -12.80 15.82
C ALA A 334 17.17 -14.15 15.19
N ASP A 335 17.01 -15.17 16.02
CA ASP A 335 16.63 -16.50 15.56
C ASP A 335 15.15 -16.55 15.15
N ALA A 336 14.28 -15.87 15.88
CA ALA A 336 12.88 -15.71 15.53
C ALA A 336 12.70 -15.03 14.15
N TYR A 337 13.36 -13.90 13.93
CA TYR A 337 13.29 -13.20 12.63
C TYR A 337 13.89 -14.08 11.51
N ARG A 338 15.00 -14.74 11.76
CA ARG A 338 15.62 -15.66 10.77
C ARG A 338 14.68 -16.80 10.42
N GLN A 339 14.00 -17.41 11.40
CA GLN A 339 13.02 -18.46 11.18
C GLN A 339 11.89 -17.97 10.27
N TRP A 340 11.22 -16.87 10.61
CA TRP A 340 10.08 -16.35 9.85
C TRP A 340 10.45 -15.95 8.42
N ILE A 341 11.55 -15.22 8.26
CA ILE A 341 12.04 -14.81 6.92
C ILE A 341 12.41 -16.03 6.08
N THR A 342 13.05 -17.04 6.69
CA THR A 342 13.39 -18.29 5.99
C THR A 342 12.13 -19.04 5.56
N SER A 343 11.09 -19.09 6.40
CA SER A 343 9.81 -19.71 6.05
C SER A 343 9.15 -19.01 4.87
N ILE A 344 9.14 -17.67 4.85
CA ILE A 344 8.64 -16.89 3.72
C ILE A 344 9.49 -17.12 2.45
N TYR A 345 10.80 -17.14 2.57
CA TYR A 345 11.69 -17.37 1.44
C TYR A 345 11.49 -18.75 0.81
N ARG A 346 11.39 -19.81 1.63
CA ARG A 346 11.28 -21.20 1.16
C ARG A 346 9.90 -21.55 0.61
N ASN A 347 8.87 -20.86 1.06
CA ASN A 347 7.51 -21.12 0.58
C ASN A 347 7.27 -20.39 -0.76
N PRO A 348 6.95 -21.10 -1.85
CA PRO A 348 6.73 -20.48 -3.17
C PRO A 348 5.53 -19.54 -3.20
N ASP A 349 4.53 -19.76 -2.35
CA ASP A 349 3.28 -19.00 -2.32
C ASP A 349 3.33 -17.77 -1.41
N CYS A 350 4.45 -17.52 -0.73
CA CYS A 350 4.67 -16.31 0.05
C CYS A 350 5.27 -15.22 -0.83
N ALA A 351 4.60 -14.07 -0.92
CA ALA A 351 5.03 -12.95 -1.76
C ALA A 351 6.05 -12.01 -1.10
N GLY A 352 6.17 -12.04 0.24
CA GLY A 352 7.15 -11.21 0.92
C GLY A 352 6.81 -10.77 2.33
N TRP A 353 7.61 -9.83 2.81
CA TRP A 353 7.53 -9.28 4.17
C TRP A 353 7.93 -7.80 4.20
N VAL A 354 7.37 -7.06 5.16
CA VAL A 354 7.71 -5.65 5.47
C VAL A 354 7.81 -5.52 7.00
N VAL A 355 9.02 -5.33 7.51
CA VAL A 355 9.28 -5.36 8.95
C VAL A 355 8.85 -4.06 9.65
N TRP A 356 8.33 -4.14 10.85
CA TRP A 356 8.12 -3.02 11.75
C TRP A 356 9.23 -2.97 12.80
N ARG A 357 10.07 -1.92 12.87
CA ARG A 357 10.17 -0.78 11.96
C ARG A 357 11.64 -0.36 11.78
N LEU A 358 12.01 0.15 10.62
CA LEU A 358 13.29 0.80 10.40
C LEU A 358 13.21 2.24 10.90
N VAL A 359 14.14 2.63 11.74
CA VAL A 359 14.33 4.03 12.19
C VAL A 359 15.79 4.45 12.07
N SER A 360 15.98 5.72 11.72
CA SER A 360 17.30 6.32 11.56
C SER A 360 17.47 7.45 12.56
N LEU A 361 18.69 7.97 12.67
CA LEU A 361 18.97 9.13 13.51
C LEU A 361 18.12 10.32 13.06
N GLN A 362 17.50 10.97 14.04
CA GLN A 362 16.75 12.20 13.84
C GLN A 362 17.71 13.40 13.72
N ASP A 363 17.19 14.61 13.51
CA ASP A 363 18.03 15.81 13.36
C ASP A 363 18.80 16.17 14.62
N ASP A 364 18.35 15.71 15.78
CA ASP A 364 19.07 15.83 17.05
C ASP A 364 20.16 14.74 17.25
N LEU A 365 20.41 13.92 16.22
CA LEU A 365 21.38 12.81 16.22
C LEU A 365 21.03 11.69 17.22
N ARG A 366 19.75 11.52 17.55
CA ARG A 366 19.25 10.45 18.40
C ARG A 366 18.25 9.58 17.61
N PHE A 367 18.06 8.37 18.07
CA PHE A 367 16.96 7.54 17.60
C PHE A 367 15.63 7.99 18.21
N PRO A 368 14.50 7.76 17.53
CA PRO A 368 13.18 8.08 18.05
C PRO A 368 12.94 7.52 19.45
N ARG A 369 12.16 8.26 20.25
CA ARG A 369 11.69 7.83 21.57
C ARG A 369 10.20 8.11 21.66
N ASP A 370 9.40 7.14 21.23
CA ASP A 370 7.95 7.25 21.08
C ASP A 370 7.17 6.08 21.71
N GLY A 371 7.87 5.24 22.50
CA GLY A 371 7.25 4.07 23.16
C GLY A 371 7.22 2.81 22.31
N LEU A 372 7.77 2.82 21.10
CA LEU A 372 7.84 1.67 20.20
C LEU A 372 9.27 1.16 19.99
N GLU A 373 10.23 1.66 20.77
CA GLU A 373 11.67 1.39 20.63
C GLU A 373 12.00 -0.10 20.73
N GLN A 374 11.13 -0.89 21.33
CA GLN A 374 11.30 -2.33 21.41
C GLN A 374 11.31 -3.05 20.05
N PHE A 375 10.78 -2.39 19.02
CA PHE A 375 10.73 -2.93 17.65
C PHE A 375 11.72 -2.27 16.69
N ASP A 376 12.48 -1.26 17.17
CA ASP A 376 13.36 -0.47 16.33
C ASP A 376 14.49 -1.29 15.72
N ILE A 377 14.69 -1.09 14.43
CA ILE A 377 15.80 -1.62 13.67
C ILE A 377 16.66 -0.44 13.25
N HIS A 378 17.92 -0.51 13.60
CA HIS A 378 18.91 0.52 13.31
C HIS A 378 19.97 -0.03 12.38
N ARG A 379 20.44 0.80 11.44
CA ARG A 379 21.50 0.43 10.53
C ARG A 379 22.77 0.04 11.29
N ASP A 380 23.33 -1.10 10.94
CA ASP A 380 24.59 -1.66 11.48
C ASP A 380 24.62 -1.77 13.02
N VAL A 381 23.45 -1.81 13.67
CA VAL A 381 23.34 -1.95 15.13
C VAL A 381 22.53 -3.18 15.51
N GLY A 382 23.09 -3.99 16.41
CA GLY A 382 22.43 -5.18 16.95
C GLY A 382 22.28 -6.33 15.97
N PRO A 383 21.65 -7.43 16.42
CA PRO A 383 21.63 -8.68 15.66
C PRO A 383 20.60 -8.70 14.52
N LEU A 384 19.62 -7.78 14.52
CA LEU A 384 18.53 -7.78 13.53
C LEU A 384 18.95 -7.27 12.16
N TRP A 385 19.82 -6.26 12.12
CA TRP A 385 20.26 -5.66 10.86
C TRP A 385 20.83 -6.67 9.86
N PRO A 386 21.82 -7.50 10.21
CA PRO A 386 22.34 -8.50 9.26
C PRO A 386 21.29 -9.55 8.88
N VAL A 387 20.43 -9.98 9.81
CA VAL A 387 19.37 -10.96 9.51
C VAL A 387 18.39 -10.42 8.45
N LEU A 388 17.95 -9.18 8.59
CA LEU A 388 17.01 -8.56 7.66
C LEU A 388 17.67 -8.26 6.31
N ARG A 389 18.90 -7.75 6.30
CA ARG A 389 19.65 -7.49 5.08
C ARG A 389 19.89 -8.79 4.28
N ASP A 390 20.32 -9.84 4.94
CA ASP A 390 20.58 -11.13 4.30
C ASP A 390 19.26 -11.77 3.82
N GLY A 391 18.17 -11.62 4.59
CA GLY A 391 16.83 -12.00 4.17
C GLY A 391 16.33 -11.23 2.95
N ALA A 392 16.57 -9.91 2.89
CA ALA A 392 16.23 -9.11 1.72
C ALA A 392 17.01 -9.57 0.47
N GLN A 393 18.29 -9.85 0.61
CA GLN A 393 19.11 -10.40 -0.47
C GLN A 393 18.56 -11.76 -0.96
N GLN A 394 18.10 -12.63 -0.05
CA GLN A 394 17.46 -13.90 -0.42
C GLN A 394 16.16 -13.69 -1.21
N MET A 395 15.33 -12.71 -0.85
CA MET A 395 14.09 -12.42 -1.60
C MET A 395 14.39 -11.92 -3.01
N LEU A 396 15.43 -11.12 -3.22
CA LEU A 396 15.89 -10.74 -4.56
C LEU A 396 16.31 -11.98 -5.37
N GLN A 397 17.10 -12.88 -4.78
CA GLN A 397 17.54 -14.11 -5.42
C GLN A 397 16.37 -15.05 -5.75
N LYS A 398 15.32 -15.08 -4.91
CA LYS A 398 14.09 -15.86 -5.17
C LYS A 398 13.42 -15.37 -6.47
N GLY A 399 13.38 -14.07 -6.71
CA GLY A 399 12.89 -13.49 -7.96
C GLY A 399 13.72 -13.95 -9.17
N GLU A 400 15.03 -13.79 -9.10
CA GLU A 400 15.96 -14.18 -10.18
C GLU A 400 15.93 -15.69 -10.49
N ALA A 401 15.74 -16.53 -9.48
CA ALA A 401 15.67 -17.99 -9.66
C ALA A 401 14.37 -18.42 -10.36
N ASN A 402 13.27 -17.70 -10.14
CA ASN A 402 11.98 -17.96 -10.78
C ASN A 402 11.87 -17.39 -12.19
N GLU A 403 12.67 -16.39 -12.55
CA GLU A 403 12.77 -15.89 -13.93
C GLU A 403 13.34 -16.96 -14.89
N LYS A 404 14.11 -17.92 -14.38
CA LYS A 404 14.80 -18.97 -15.18
C LYS A 404 13.98 -20.24 -15.38
N LYS A 405 12.79 -20.33 -14.81
CA LYS A 405 11.86 -21.47 -14.95
C LYS A 405 10.76 -21.17 -15.95
#